data_a6fb18fc7e30f5754e473047de13fcaa
#
_entry.id   a6fb18fc7e30f5754e473047de13fcaa
#
_cell.length_a   1.000
_cell.length_b   1.000
_cell.length_c   1.000
_cell.angle_alpha   90.00
_cell.angle_beta   90.00
_cell.angle_gamma   90.00
#
_symmetry.space_group_name_H-M   'P 1'
#
loop_
_entity.id
_entity.type
_entity.pdbx_description
1 polymer ?
#
loop_
_entity_poly.entity_id
_entity_poly.type
_entity_poly.pdbx_seq_one_letter_code
_entity_poly.pdbx_strand_id
1 'polypeptide(L)'
;MKRIIRKDSNRLSVIAITLALLLMPLQTFASSNYASNHDLAGFKEIKFNLSLSNLKKLGLECGYLTCTNEHRSESLNNLTFLGQPIYYDNNEYNNIFEEGITVWLSDRDNPPRSIHQITFYVRLTGATVSQSLKKNFGNYIRSADWDYWFFKNGAAIATYNPKIGFFPAKTIYYAPDYAKRILKGIMPTWLLEGSTALTLDDY
;
A
#
# COMPACT_ATOMS: atom_id res chain seq x y z
N MET A 1 -40.78 -52.21 46.28
CA MET A 1 -39.75 -52.13 45.22
C MET A 1 -40.22 -51.13 44.15
N LYS A 2 -39.70 -49.92 44.14
CA LYS A 2 -39.98 -48.89 43.09
C LYS A 2 -38.72 -48.72 42.29
N ARG A 3 -38.71 -49.13 41.02
CA ARG A 3 -37.64 -48.85 40.05
C ARG A 3 -37.72 -47.38 39.55
N ILE A 4 -36.68 -46.65 39.79
CA ILE A 4 -36.51 -45.28 39.25
C ILE A 4 -35.85 -45.43 37.88
N ILE A 5 -36.61 -45.07 36.85
CA ILE A 5 -36.10 -44.93 35.49
C ILE A 5 -35.42 -43.54 35.38
N ARG A 6 -34.09 -43.52 35.36
CA ARG A 6 -33.35 -42.29 35.00
C ARG A 6 -33.38 -42.12 33.48
N LYS A 7 -34.00 -41.08 33.07
CA LYS A 7 -34.15 -40.68 31.68
C LYS A 7 -32.88 -39.97 31.19
N ASP A 8 -32.30 -40.55 30.13
CA ASP A 8 -31.12 -39.99 29.47
C ASP A 8 -31.44 -38.66 28.76
N SER A 9 -31.39 -37.55 29.47
CA SER A 9 -31.63 -36.21 28.87
C SER A 9 -30.35 -35.55 28.31
N ASN A 10 -29.17 -36.13 28.51
CA ASN A 10 -27.89 -35.51 28.13
C ASN A 10 -27.46 -35.72 26.67
N ARG A 11 -28.05 -36.70 25.98
CA ARG A 11 -27.66 -36.96 24.58
C ARG A 11 -28.29 -36.00 23.55
N LEU A 12 -29.49 -35.48 23.83
CA LEU A 12 -30.18 -34.55 22.96
C LEU A 12 -29.56 -33.14 22.98
N SER A 13 -28.99 -32.73 24.10
CA SER A 13 -28.35 -31.41 24.22
C SER A 13 -27.03 -31.29 23.42
N VAL A 14 -26.26 -32.38 23.34
CA VAL A 14 -24.98 -32.38 22.59
C VAL A 14 -25.20 -32.33 21.07
N ILE A 15 -26.24 -33.04 20.58
CA ILE A 15 -26.58 -33.03 19.14
C ILE A 15 -27.10 -31.65 18.70
N ALA A 16 -27.87 -30.97 19.54
CA ALA A 16 -28.39 -29.63 19.22
C ALA A 16 -27.29 -28.57 19.16
N ILE A 17 -26.25 -28.67 20.01
CA ILE A 17 -25.11 -27.74 20.00
C ILE A 17 -24.22 -27.97 18.77
N THR A 18 -24.03 -29.24 18.38
CA THR A 18 -23.20 -29.58 17.21
C THR A 18 -23.88 -29.12 15.89
N LEU A 19 -25.20 -29.21 15.82
CA LEU A 19 -25.95 -28.75 14.64
C LEU A 19 -26.02 -27.22 14.55
N ALA A 20 -26.04 -26.52 15.67
CA ALA A 20 -26.00 -25.06 15.71
C ALA A 20 -24.64 -24.50 15.27
N LEU A 21 -23.54 -25.23 15.52
CA LEU A 21 -22.20 -24.88 15.05
C LEU A 21 -22.01 -25.09 13.52
N LEU A 22 -22.73 -26.06 12.94
CA LEU A 22 -22.71 -26.35 11.51
C LEU A 22 -23.60 -25.40 10.68
N LEU A 23 -24.54 -24.70 11.33
CA LEU A 23 -25.44 -23.72 10.73
C LEU A 23 -25.02 -22.28 10.97
N MET A 24 -23.82 -22.04 11.53
CA MET A 24 -23.26 -20.69 11.45
C MET A 24 -23.15 -20.37 9.97
N PRO A 25 -23.91 -19.36 9.47
CA PRO A 25 -23.69 -18.89 8.11
C PRO A 25 -22.20 -18.61 8.04
N LEU A 26 -21.50 -19.18 7.06
CA LEU A 26 -20.27 -18.65 6.57
C LEU A 26 -20.58 -17.16 6.37
N GLN A 27 -20.24 -16.34 7.35
CA GLN A 27 -20.20 -14.92 7.15
C GLN A 27 -19.20 -14.78 6.00
N THR A 28 -19.74 -14.75 4.79
CA THR A 28 -19.04 -14.14 3.68
C THR A 28 -18.67 -12.80 4.26
N PHE A 29 -17.40 -12.65 4.66
CA PHE A 29 -16.81 -11.37 4.93
C PHE A 29 -17.10 -10.61 3.64
N ALA A 30 -18.18 -9.82 3.66
CA ALA A 30 -18.43 -8.86 2.62
C ALA A 30 -17.10 -8.16 2.48
N SER A 31 -16.43 -8.34 1.36
CA SER A 31 -15.16 -7.73 1.08
C SER A 31 -15.44 -6.24 1.19
N SER A 32 -15.22 -5.70 2.41
CA SER A 32 -15.26 -4.26 2.59
C SER A 32 -14.30 -3.75 1.52
N ASN A 33 -14.80 -2.95 0.58
CA ASN A 33 -14.02 -2.45 -0.52
C ASN A 33 -12.89 -1.59 0.05
N TYR A 34 -11.77 -2.22 0.41
CA TYR A 34 -10.55 -1.56 0.89
C TYR A 34 -9.78 -0.90 -0.25
N ALA A 35 -10.38 -0.76 -1.42
CA ALA A 35 -9.76 -0.06 -2.51
C ALA A 35 -10.60 1.14 -2.93
N SER A 36 -9.93 2.22 -3.27
CA SER A 36 -10.54 3.37 -3.89
C SER A 36 -11.07 2.99 -5.28
N ASN A 37 -12.27 3.46 -5.62
CA ASN A 37 -12.84 3.31 -6.96
C ASN A 37 -12.12 4.13 -8.04
N HIS A 38 -11.08 4.88 -7.66
CA HIS A 38 -10.28 5.71 -8.54
C HIS A 38 -8.98 5.02 -8.94
N ASP A 39 -8.44 5.40 -10.08
CA ASP A 39 -7.10 5.03 -10.49
C ASP A 39 -6.07 5.97 -9.84
N LEU A 40 -4.92 5.43 -9.45
CA LEU A 40 -3.78 6.21 -8.98
C LEU A 40 -2.74 6.27 -10.09
N ALA A 41 -2.54 7.45 -10.67
CA ALA A 41 -1.62 7.63 -11.79
C ALA A 41 -0.17 7.95 -11.36
N GLY A 42 0.07 8.26 -10.09
CA GLY A 42 1.37 8.67 -9.56
C GLY A 42 1.22 9.74 -8.47
N PHE A 43 2.23 10.55 -8.28
CA PHE A 43 2.24 11.65 -7.32
C PHE A 43 2.46 12.98 -8.04
N LYS A 44 1.46 13.84 -8.05
CA LYS A 44 1.47 15.14 -8.75
C LYS A 44 1.89 15.01 -10.22
N GLU A 45 2.93 15.72 -10.65
CA GLU A 45 3.45 15.68 -12.02
C GLU A 45 4.19 14.39 -12.33
N ILE A 46 4.64 13.65 -11.31
CA ILE A 46 5.38 12.39 -11.49
C ILE A 46 4.39 11.25 -11.65
N LYS A 47 4.04 10.96 -12.92
CA LYS A 47 3.15 9.84 -13.27
C LYS A 47 3.95 8.54 -13.48
N PHE A 48 3.37 7.39 -13.14
CA PHE A 48 4.04 6.08 -13.27
C PHE A 48 4.47 5.73 -14.70
N ASN A 49 3.83 6.32 -15.71
CA ASN A 49 4.14 6.10 -17.12
C ASN A 49 5.16 7.11 -17.70
N LEU A 50 5.77 7.97 -16.88
CA LEU A 50 6.78 8.89 -17.37
C LEU A 50 8.04 8.15 -17.78
N SER A 51 8.60 8.57 -18.93
CA SER A 51 9.92 8.12 -19.38
C SER A 51 11.04 8.77 -18.57
N LEU A 52 12.22 8.13 -18.57
CA LEU A 52 13.42 8.67 -17.93
C LEU A 52 13.75 10.08 -18.42
N SER A 53 13.58 10.35 -19.73
CA SER A 53 13.82 11.68 -20.29
C SER A 53 12.86 12.73 -19.74
N ASN A 54 11.61 12.35 -19.47
CA ASN A 54 10.62 13.26 -18.88
C ASN A 54 10.90 13.52 -17.40
N LEU A 55 11.36 12.51 -16.65
CA LEU A 55 11.81 12.72 -15.26
C LEU A 55 12.98 13.71 -15.18
N LYS A 56 13.96 13.58 -16.09
CA LYS A 56 15.07 14.55 -16.19
C LYS A 56 14.58 15.96 -16.55
N LYS A 57 13.59 16.10 -17.44
CA LYS A 57 12.98 17.40 -17.77
C LYS A 57 12.25 18.04 -16.59
N LEU A 58 11.72 17.22 -15.66
CA LEU A 58 11.16 17.69 -14.40
C LEU A 58 12.25 18.11 -13.38
N GLY A 59 13.54 17.94 -13.71
CA GLY A 59 14.67 18.33 -12.86
C GLY A 59 15.11 17.24 -11.90
N LEU A 60 14.75 15.98 -12.15
CA LEU A 60 15.28 14.85 -11.37
C LEU A 60 16.64 14.41 -11.94
N GLU A 61 17.60 14.20 -11.06
CA GLU A 61 18.87 13.57 -11.38
C GLU A 61 18.71 12.06 -11.29
N CYS A 62 19.01 11.36 -12.38
CA CYS A 62 18.73 9.94 -12.51
C CYS A 62 20.00 9.13 -12.62
N GLY A 63 20.21 8.24 -11.65
CA GLY A 63 21.18 7.16 -11.67
C GLY A 63 20.64 5.88 -12.31
N TYR A 64 21.19 4.74 -11.90
CA TYR A 64 20.82 3.43 -12.45
C TYR A 64 19.42 2.98 -11.99
N LEU A 65 19.14 3.04 -10.70
CA LEU A 65 17.88 2.55 -10.10
C LEU A 65 16.98 3.66 -9.56
N THR A 66 17.49 4.87 -9.39
CA THR A 66 16.77 5.95 -8.74
C THR A 66 16.93 7.27 -9.48
N CYS A 67 15.89 8.10 -9.39
CA CYS A 67 15.98 9.52 -9.71
C CYS A 67 15.61 10.29 -8.44
N THR A 68 16.43 11.30 -8.10
CA THR A 68 16.23 12.16 -6.93
C THR A 68 16.19 13.61 -7.33
N ASN A 69 15.67 14.44 -6.45
CA ASN A 69 15.64 15.89 -6.62
C ASN A 69 16.81 16.51 -5.85
N GLU A 70 18.07 16.17 -6.22
CA GLU A 70 19.26 16.66 -5.52
C GLU A 70 19.53 18.15 -5.73
N HIS A 71 19.12 18.69 -6.85
CA HIS A 71 19.25 20.11 -7.12
C HIS A 71 17.88 20.76 -7.26
N ARG A 72 17.68 21.88 -6.58
CA ARG A 72 16.43 22.65 -6.58
C ARG A 72 16.05 23.06 -8.00
N SER A 73 15.40 22.19 -8.74
CA SER A 73 14.77 22.60 -9.98
C SER A 73 13.49 23.36 -9.65
N GLU A 74 13.26 24.49 -10.31
CA GLU A 74 12.08 25.32 -10.08
C GLU A 74 10.77 24.53 -10.25
N SER A 75 10.75 23.52 -11.11
CA SER A 75 9.55 22.69 -11.38
C SER A 75 9.17 21.73 -10.24
N LEU A 76 10.13 21.33 -9.41
CA LEU A 76 9.91 20.48 -8.24
C LEU A 76 10.08 21.21 -6.91
N ASN A 77 10.42 22.51 -6.95
CA ASN A 77 10.40 23.36 -5.78
C ASN A 77 8.95 23.50 -5.31
N ASN A 78 8.73 23.35 -4.00
CA ASN A 78 7.42 23.42 -3.35
C ASN A 78 6.52 22.19 -3.55
N LEU A 79 7.08 20.99 -3.83
CA LEU A 79 6.29 19.79 -3.69
C LEU A 79 5.82 19.66 -2.24
N THR A 80 4.51 19.60 -2.07
CA THR A 80 3.88 19.44 -0.76
C THR A 80 2.98 18.21 -0.75
N PHE A 81 2.88 17.60 0.42
CA PHE A 81 1.92 16.54 0.70
C PHE A 81 1.17 16.88 1.99
N LEU A 82 -0.16 16.89 1.93
CA LEU A 82 -1.03 17.35 3.04
C LEU A 82 -0.65 18.74 3.57
N GLY A 83 -0.25 19.65 2.68
CA GLY A 83 0.12 21.02 3.03
C GLY A 83 1.51 21.18 3.65
N GLN A 84 2.31 20.12 3.74
CA GLN A 84 3.67 20.13 4.26
C GLN A 84 4.69 19.88 3.15
N PRO A 85 5.87 20.50 3.19
CA PRO A 85 6.98 20.14 2.33
C PRO A 85 7.32 18.66 2.45
N ILE A 86 7.79 18.06 1.36
CA ILE A 86 8.26 16.69 1.34
C ILE A 86 9.78 16.62 1.30
N TYR A 87 10.32 15.51 1.80
CA TYR A 87 11.75 15.29 1.94
C TYR A 87 12.11 13.90 1.40
N TYR A 88 13.33 13.72 0.93
CA TYR A 88 13.93 12.41 0.70
C TYR A 88 15.09 12.17 1.66
N ASP A 89 15.41 10.91 1.92
CA ASP A 89 16.55 10.53 2.75
C ASP A 89 17.78 10.42 1.85
N ASN A 90 18.69 11.38 2.01
CA ASN A 90 19.93 11.43 1.23
C ASN A 90 21.01 10.48 1.80
N ASN A 91 20.84 10.01 3.06
CA ASN A 91 21.79 9.11 3.67
C ASN A 91 21.10 8.22 4.72
N GLU A 92 20.87 6.94 4.36
CA GLU A 92 20.25 5.95 5.25
C GLU A 92 20.94 5.81 6.62
N TYR A 93 22.23 6.17 6.72
CA TYR A 93 23.00 6.04 7.97
C TYR A 93 22.90 7.26 8.88
N ASN A 94 22.64 8.44 8.35
CA ASN A 94 22.71 9.70 9.09
C ASN A 94 21.37 10.41 9.26
N ASN A 95 20.26 9.88 8.71
CA ASN A 95 18.94 10.52 8.70
C ASN A 95 18.98 11.98 8.19
N ILE A 96 19.77 12.23 7.14
CA ILE A 96 19.85 13.53 6.49
C ILE A 96 18.68 13.63 5.50
N PHE A 97 17.69 14.45 5.85
CA PHE A 97 16.51 14.70 5.02
C PHE A 97 16.70 16.00 4.25
N GLU A 98 16.66 15.91 2.93
CA GLU A 98 16.66 17.04 2.01
C GLU A 98 15.29 17.21 1.36
N GLU A 99 14.92 18.43 1.00
CA GLU A 99 13.65 18.69 0.31
C GLU A 99 13.63 18.00 -1.05
N GLY A 100 12.63 17.13 -1.26
CA GLY A 100 12.49 16.43 -2.51
C GLY A 100 11.85 15.07 -2.43
N ILE A 101 12.13 14.26 -3.45
CA ILE A 101 11.47 12.98 -3.70
C ILE A 101 12.45 11.98 -4.32
N THR A 102 12.24 10.70 -4.02
CA THR A 102 12.96 9.62 -4.69
C THR A 102 12.01 8.83 -5.58
N VAL A 103 12.36 8.69 -6.85
CA VAL A 103 11.65 7.85 -7.82
C VAL A 103 12.50 6.61 -8.09
N TRP A 104 11.96 5.43 -7.80
CA TRP A 104 12.62 4.15 -8.02
C TRP A 104 12.22 3.59 -9.38
N LEU A 105 13.20 3.15 -10.15
CA LEU A 105 13.04 2.61 -11.51
C LEU A 105 13.16 1.09 -11.50
N SER A 106 12.62 0.43 -12.53
CA SER A 106 12.89 -0.99 -12.76
C SER A 106 14.37 -1.20 -13.05
N ASP A 107 14.90 -2.31 -12.54
CA ASP A 107 16.28 -2.78 -12.79
C ASP A 107 16.46 -3.52 -14.13
N ARG A 108 15.37 -3.66 -14.88
CA ARG A 108 15.43 -4.38 -16.17
C ARG A 108 16.25 -3.58 -17.19
N ASP A 109 17.25 -4.23 -17.73
CA ASP A 109 18.14 -3.68 -18.78
C ASP A 109 17.41 -3.40 -20.10
N ASN A 110 16.19 -3.90 -20.25
CA ASN A 110 15.35 -3.66 -21.41
C ASN A 110 14.58 -2.35 -21.26
N PRO A 111 14.87 -1.32 -22.07
CA PRO A 111 14.06 -0.09 -22.09
C PRO A 111 12.66 -0.35 -22.66
N PRO A 112 11.67 0.43 -22.23
CA PRO A 112 11.83 1.60 -21.36
C PRO A 112 11.77 1.22 -19.87
N ARG A 113 12.71 1.76 -19.06
CA ARG A 113 12.64 1.66 -17.61
C ARG A 113 11.33 2.25 -17.11
N SER A 114 10.62 1.50 -16.29
CA SER A 114 9.35 1.93 -15.69
C SER A 114 9.56 2.42 -14.27
N ILE A 115 8.70 3.32 -13.83
CA ILE A 115 8.67 3.75 -12.44
C ILE A 115 8.01 2.64 -11.61
N HIS A 116 8.73 2.14 -10.60
CA HIS A 116 8.23 1.15 -9.65
C HIS A 116 7.55 1.80 -8.46
N GLN A 117 8.18 2.81 -7.88
CA GLN A 117 7.65 3.51 -6.74
C GLN A 117 8.17 4.95 -6.65
N ILE A 118 7.42 5.76 -5.93
CA ILE A 118 7.76 7.14 -5.59
C ILE A 118 7.76 7.22 -4.07
N THR A 119 8.87 7.65 -3.47
CA THR A 119 9.05 7.66 -2.02
C THR A 119 9.40 9.06 -1.54
N PHE A 120 8.79 9.48 -0.43
CA PHE A 120 9.14 10.71 0.25
C PHE A 120 8.81 10.62 1.75
N TYR A 121 9.32 11.58 2.48
CA TYR A 121 9.02 11.80 3.90
C TYR A 121 8.28 13.12 4.08
N VAL A 122 7.45 13.19 5.10
CA VAL A 122 6.72 14.41 5.46
C VAL A 122 6.84 14.63 6.98
N ARG A 123 6.99 15.89 7.40
CA ARG A 123 7.11 16.24 8.83
C ARG A 123 5.76 16.17 9.55
N LEU A 124 5.14 15.00 9.47
CA LEU A 124 3.92 14.59 10.15
C LEU A 124 4.16 13.21 10.77
N THR A 125 3.35 12.84 11.75
CA THR A 125 3.35 11.45 12.25
C THR A 125 2.63 10.54 11.26
N GLY A 126 3.02 9.25 11.22
CA GLY A 126 2.33 8.26 10.40
C GLY A 126 0.82 8.21 10.68
N ALA A 127 0.41 8.35 11.94
CA ALA A 127 -1.00 8.40 12.32
C ALA A 127 -1.75 9.60 11.69
N THR A 128 -1.15 10.78 11.67
CA THR A 128 -1.74 11.98 11.03
C THR A 128 -1.89 11.78 9.52
N VAL A 129 -0.85 11.25 8.87
CA VAL A 129 -0.90 10.92 7.43
C VAL A 129 -1.99 9.90 7.15
N SER A 130 -2.05 8.81 7.94
CA SER A 130 -3.06 7.76 7.77
C SER A 130 -4.48 8.27 7.95
N GLN A 131 -4.73 9.13 8.93
CA GLN A 131 -6.05 9.74 9.10
C GLN A 131 -6.46 10.61 7.91
N SER A 132 -5.53 11.39 7.37
CA SER A 132 -5.77 12.25 6.21
C SER A 132 -6.01 11.43 4.94
N LEU A 133 -5.23 10.38 4.71
CA LEU A 133 -5.44 9.47 3.56
C LEU A 133 -6.75 8.69 3.70
N LYS A 134 -7.12 8.26 4.90
CA LYS A 134 -8.42 7.63 5.17
C LYS A 134 -9.58 8.54 4.82
N LYS A 135 -9.50 9.82 5.12
CA LYS A 135 -10.53 10.81 4.77
C LYS A 135 -10.69 10.94 3.25
N ASN A 136 -9.60 10.86 2.50
CA ASN A 136 -9.59 11.06 1.04
C ASN A 136 -9.88 9.78 0.25
N PHE A 137 -9.39 8.62 0.71
CA PHE A 137 -9.39 7.36 -0.04
C PHE A 137 -10.16 6.23 0.65
N GLY A 138 -10.76 6.50 1.82
CA GLY A 138 -11.49 5.49 2.57
C GLY A 138 -10.62 4.58 3.44
N ASN A 139 -11.10 3.38 3.70
CA ASN A 139 -10.42 2.45 4.59
C ASN A 139 -9.10 1.94 4.00
N TYR A 140 -8.19 1.55 4.89
CA TYR A 140 -6.89 0.97 4.56
C TYR A 140 -6.75 -0.44 5.15
N ILE A 141 -5.81 -1.20 4.63
CA ILE A 141 -5.37 -2.46 5.20
C ILE A 141 -4.12 -2.18 6.02
N ARG A 142 -4.13 -2.62 7.29
CA ARG A 142 -2.94 -2.54 8.13
C ARG A 142 -2.20 -3.86 8.10
N SER A 143 -0.89 -3.79 7.80
CA SER A 143 0.00 -4.93 7.89
C SER A 143 1.30 -4.50 8.57
N ALA A 144 1.64 -5.12 9.70
CA ALA A 144 2.70 -4.69 10.61
C ALA A 144 2.55 -3.19 10.97
N ASP A 145 3.57 -2.40 10.68
CA ASP A 145 3.61 -0.96 10.97
C ASP A 145 3.26 -0.09 9.75
N TRP A 146 2.63 -0.66 8.74
CA TRP A 146 2.26 0.03 7.52
C TRP A 146 0.76 0.03 7.32
N ASP A 147 0.23 1.17 6.87
CA ASP A 147 -1.15 1.36 6.41
C ASP A 147 -1.14 1.46 4.89
N TYR A 148 -1.97 0.64 4.19
CA TYR A 148 -2.00 0.49 2.73
C TYR A 148 -3.36 0.88 2.17
N TRP A 149 -3.37 1.73 1.15
CA TRP A 149 -4.54 2.06 0.32
C TRP A 149 -4.32 1.49 -1.07
N PHE A 150 -5.25 0.66 -1.51
CA PHE A 150 -5.23 0.09 -2.86
C PHE A 150 -6.18 0.85 -3.77
N PHE A 151 -5.86 0.90 -5.06
CA PHE A 151 -6.60 1.63 -6.08
C PHE A 151 -7.06 0.68 -7.18
N LYS A 152 -8.12 1.09 -7.93
CA LYS A 152 -8.77 0.27 -8.96
C LYS A 152 -7.80 -0.28 -10.00
N ASN A 153 -6.82 0.50 -10.42
CA ASN A 153 -5.78 0.07 -11.36
C ASN A 153 -4.68 -0.83 -10.75
N GLY A 154 -4.79 -1.20 -9.48
CA GLY A 154 -3.81 -2.02 -8.79
C GLY A 154 -2.62 -1.27 -8.20
N ALA A 155 -2.55 0.06 -8.36
CA ALA A 155 -1.58 0.87 -7.65
C ALA A 155 -1.87 0.91 -6.14
N ALA A 156 -0.87 1.33 -5.34
CA ALA A 156 -1.07 1.46 -3.90
C ALA A 156 -0.33 2.68 -3.32
N ILE A 157 -0.84 3.19 -2.21
CA ILE A 157 -0.12 4.09 -1.31
C ILE A 157 0.14 3.33 -0.02
N ALA A 158 1.34 3.45 0.54
CA ALA A 158 1.69 2.96 1.86
C ALA A 158 2.24 4.09 2.73
N THR A 159 1.89 4.09 4.01
CA THR A 159 2.45 5.02 4.99
C THR A 159 2.96 4.23 6.20
N TYR A 160 4.20 4.50 6.60
CA TYR A 160 4.78 3.94 7.80
C TYR A 160 4.15 4.59 9.04
N ASN A 161 3.46 3.79 9.83
CA ASN A 161 2.69 4.23 10.98
C ASN A 161 2.87 3.25 12.17
N PRO A 162 4.07 3.19 12.79
CA PRO A 162 4.32 2.33 13.92
C PRO A 162 3.56 2.80 15.17
N LYS A 163 3.31 1.88 16.10
CA LYS A 163 2.61 2.17 17.38
C LYS A 163 3.33 3.23 18.23
N ILE A 164 4.65 3.24 18.19
CA ILE A 164 5.48 4.26 18.86
C ILE A 164 5.77 5.33 17.80
N GLY A 165 4.94 6.34 17.70
CA GLY A 165 4.95 7.36 16.66
C GLY A 165 6.31 7.58 15.98
N PHE A 166 6.34 7.48 14.65
CA PHE A 166 7.54 7.72 13.84
C PHE A 166 7.42 9.09 13.17
N PHE A 167 8.51 9.84 13.17
CA PHE A 167 8.61 11.17 12.59
C PHE A 167 9.99 11.35 11.95
N PRO A 168 10.08 11.81 10.70
CA PRO A 168 9.01 12.11 9.74
C PRO A 168 8.35 10.86 9.16
N ALA A 169 7.07 10.94 8.79
CA ALA A 169 6.37 9.82 8.19
C ALA A 169 6.88 9.52 6.78
N LYS A 170 7.23 8.24 6.53
CA LYS A 170 7.56 7.74 5.19
C LYS A 170 6.29 7.41 4.44
N THR A 171 6.18 7.89 3.21
CA THR A 171 5.06 7.58 2.32
C THR A 171 5.59 7.07 0.98
N ILE A 172 4.97 6.00 0.47
CA ILE A 172 5.37 5.33 -0.77
C ILE A 172 4.16 5.19 -1.68
N TYR A 173 4.29 5.61 -2.93
CA TYR A 173 3.36 5.37 -4.02
C TYR A 173 3.91 4.24 -4.88
N TYR A 174 3.19 3.15 -4.99
CA TYR A 174 3.56 1.98 -5.77
C TYR A 174 2.84 1.97 -7.11
N ALA A 175 3.59 1.79 -8.19
CA ALA A 175 3.03 1.57 -9.52
C ALA A 175 2.25 0.25 -9.57
N PRO A 176 1.23 0.12 -10.45
CA PRO A 176 0.31 -1.03 -10.46
C PRO A 176 0.99 -2.38 -10.50
N ASP A 177 1.87 -2.62 -11.45
CA ASP A 177 2.53 -3.92 -11.65
C ASP A 177 3.50 -4.25 -10.50
N TYR A 178 4.20 -3.24 -10.00
CA TYR A 178 5.10 -3.40 -8.87
C TYR A 178 4.32 -3.67 -7.58
N ALA A 179 3.22 -2.94 -7.32
CA ALA A 179 2.36 -3.18 -6.18
C ALA A 179 1.78 -4.60 -6.18
N LYS A 180 1.25 -5.08 -7.31
CA LYS A 180 0.76 -6.45 -7.47
C LYS A 180 1.81 -7.50 -7.14
N ARG A 181 3.08 -7.26 -7.53
CA ARG A 181 4.18 -8.17 -7.26
C ARG A 181 4.55 -8.24 -5.78
N ILE A 182 4.81 -7.07 -5.15
CA ILE A 182 5.38 -7.03 -3.80
C ILE A 182 4.35 -7.05 -2.70
N LEU A 183 3.12 -6.59 -2.95
CA LEU A 183 2.04 -6.50 -1.97
C LEU A 183 1.01 -7.64 -2.14
N LYS A 184 1.30 -8.68 -2.94
CA LYS A 184 0.40 -9.79 -3.23
C LYS A 184 -0.22 -10.40 -1.96
N GLY A 185 0.55 -10.54 -0.88
CA GLY A 185 0.09 -11.14 0.38
C GLY A 185 -0.92 -10.31 1.19
N ILE A 186 -1.04 -9.02 0.88
CA ILE A 186 -1.94 -8.09 1.58
C ILE A 186 -2.92 -7.39 0.65
N MET A 187 -2.74 -7.52 -0.67
CA MET A 187 -3.62 -6.93 -1.67
C MET A 187 -4.96 -7.68 -1.70
N PRO A 188 -6.10 -6.97 -1.80
CA PRO A 188 -7.41 -7.60 -1.98
C PRO A 188 -7.44 -8.54 -3.20
N THR A 189 -7.96 -9.75 -3.05
CA THR A 189 -7.96 -10.80 -4.09
C THR A 189 -8.59 -10.36 -5.41
N TRP A 190 -9.66 -9.58 -5.38
CA TRP A 190 -10.32 -9.08 -6.58
C TRP A 190 -9.44 -8.13 -7.43
N LEU A 191 -8.42 -7.50 -6.85
CA LEU A 191 -7.41 -6.74 -7.60
C LEU A 191 -6.39 -7.65 -8.29
N LEU A 192 -6.19 -8.86 -7.77
CA LEU A 192 -5.29 -9.86 -8.35
C LEU A 192 -5.97 -10.61 -9.49
N GLU A 193 -7.26 -10.93 -9.35
CA GLU A 193 -8.06 -11.71 -10.31
C GLU A 193 -8.29 -10.95 -11.62
N GLY A 194 -8.33 -9.61 -11.60
CA GLY A 194 -8.47 -8.77 -12.81
C GLY A 194 -7.19 -8.64 -13.64
N SER A 195 -6.06 -9.17 -13.18
CA SER A 195 -4.83 -9.26 -13.95
C SER A 195 -4.77 -10.65 -14.59
N THR A 196 -4.84 -10.74 -15.93
CA THR A 196 -4.38 -11.91 -16.66
C THR A 196 -3.06 -12.37 -16.04
N ALA A 197 -3.06 -13.60 -15.54
CA ALA A 197 -1.93 -14.19 -14.86
C ALA A 197 -0.66 -14.03 -15.71
N LEU A 198 0.25 -13.17 -15.26
CA LEU A 198 1.64 -13.29 -15.66
C LEU A 198 2.10 -14.60 -15.05
N THR A 199 2.21 -15.63 -15.87
CA THR A 199 2.75 -16.92 -15.48
C THR A 199 4.21 -16.72 -15.06
N LEU A 200 4.63 -17.47 -14.02
CA LEU A 200 6.00 -17.46 -13.49
C LEU A 200 7.07 -17.88 -14.53
N ASP A 201 6.66 -18.22 -15.75
CA ASP A 201 7.53 -18.68 -16.84
C ASP A 201 8.15 -17.53 -17.66
N ASP A 202 7.86 -16.27 -17.33
CA ASP A 202 8.40 -15.09 -18.03
C ASP A 202 9.62 -14.47 -17.32
N TYR A 203 10.34 -15.26 -16.47
CA TYR A 203 11.54 -14.79 -15.77
C TYR A 203 12.74 -15.71 -15.99
#